data_05c3b082d24eed3a8da35003f20c5e42
#
_entry.id   05c3b082d24eed3a8da35003f20c5e42
#
_cell.length_a   1.000
_cell.length_b   1.000
_cell.length_c   1.000
_cell.angle_alpha   90.00
_cell.angle_beta   90.00
_cell.angle_gamma   90.00
#
_symmetry.space_group_name_H-M   'P 1'
#
loop_
_entity.id
_entity.type
_entity.pdbx_description
1 polymer ?
#
loop_
_entity_poly.entity_id
_entity_poly.type
_entity_poly.pdbx_seq_one_letter_code
_entity_poly.pdbx_strand_id
1 'polypeptide(L)'
;MTALAADIWQWLGEVPDPEIPVISLVDLGIIREVFYADGFWHIAVTPTYSGCPATQTIEEDIRAKLHAHGMDAVILERRISPPWSSDWMSAKARDALLNYGIAPPPSTHSGKSPIWLRPVQQAAIACPHCGSQHTEKISQFGSTPCKSNWRCLDCLEPFEHFKCI
;
A
#
# COMPACT_ATOMS: atom_id res chain seq x y z
N MET A 1 26.21 -5.86 17.74
CA MET A 1 26.40 -4.89 16.62
C MET A 1 25.22 -3.93 16.65
N THR A 2 25.48 -2.62 16.64
CA THR A 2 24.41 -1.62 16.66
C THR A 2 23.82 -1.55 15.25
N ALA A 3 22.55 -1.92 15.07
CA ALA A 3 21.86 -1.79 13.78
C ALA A 3 21.81 -0.32 13.36
N LEU A 4 21.97 -0.07 12.06
CA LEU A 4 21.78 1.24 11.47
C LEU A 4 20.36 1.38 10.92
N ALA A 5 19.88 2.60 10.79
CA ALA A 5 18.55 2.84 10.18
C ALA A 5 18.42 2.19 8.78
N ALA A 6 19.51 2.18 8.00
CA ALA A 6 19.55 1.53 6.69
C ALA A 6 19.30 0.02 6.75
N ASP A 7 19.86 -0.65 7.76
CA ASP A 7 19.65 -2.09 7.96
C ASP A 7 18.17 -2.38 8.27
N ILE A 8 17.58 -1.56 9.14
CA ILE A 8 16.16 -1.69 9.52
C ILE A 8 15.27 -1.48 8.29
N TRP A 9 15.52 -0.46 7.47
CA TRP A 9 14.79 -0.22 6.22
C TRP A 9 14.90 -1.42 5.27
N GLN A 10 16.10 -2.03 5.15
CA GLN A 10 16.30 -3.22 4.33
C GLN A 10 15.45 -4.39 4.84
N TRP A 11 15.49 -4.67 6.15
CA TRP A 11 14.73 -5.78 6.75
C TRP A 11 13.22 -5.57 6.62
N LEU A 12 12.73 -4.35 6.83
CA LEU A 12 11.32 -4.00 6.66
C LEU A 12 10.87 -4.08 5.18
N GLY A 13 11.80 -3.84 4.24
CA GLY A 13 11.55 -4.04 2.81
C GLY A 13 11.34 -5.49 2.40
N GLU A 14 11.63 -6.45 3.29
CA GLU A 14 11.38 -7.88 3.08
C GLU A 14 10.07 -8.36 3.73
N VAL A 15 9.38 -7.51 4.50
CA VAL A 15 8.10 -7.84 5.13
C VAL A 15 6.98 -7.62 4.11
N PRO A 16 6.29 -8.68 3.64
CA PRO A 16 5.19 -8.56 2.70
C PRO A 16 3.94 -7.99 3.37
N ASP A 17 3.09 -7.35 2.60
CA ASP A 17 1.73 -7.02 3.04
C ASP A 17 0.91 -8.32 3.17
N PRO A 18 0.19 -8.56 4.29
CA PRO A 18 -0.55 -9.80 4.50
C PRO A 18 -1.73 -10.00 3.54
N GLU A 19 -2.27 -8.93 2.96
CA GLU A 19 -3.38 -8.98 2.01
C GLU A 19 -2.90 -9.01 0.55
N ILE A 20 -1.67 -8.49 0.28
CA ILE A 20 -1.08 -8.41 -1.06
C ILE A 20 0.40 -8.85 -0.97
N PRO A 21 0.68 -10.15 -0.88
CA PRO A 21 2.00 -10.68 -0.53
C PRO A 21 3.10 -10.42 -1.56
N VAL A 22 2.77 -9.88 -2.72
CA VAL A 22 3.73 -9.47 -3.77
C VAL A 22 4.33 -8.08 -3.54
N ILE A 23 3.87 -7.35 -2.52
CA ILE A 23 4.33 -6.00 -2.19
C ILE A 23 4.85 -5.98 -0.75
N SER A 24 5.99 -5.33 -0.52
CA SER A 24 6.48 -5.09 0.84
C SER A 24 5.77 -3.90 1.51
N LEU A 25 5.77 -3.88 2.84
CA LEU A 25 5.22 -2.75 3.62
C LEU A 25 5.92 -1.42 3.29
N VAL A 26 7.21 -1.48 2.95
CA VAL A 26 8.00 -0.31 2.53
C VAL A 26 7.56 0.15 1.14
N ASP A 27 7.46 -0.76 0.18
CA ASP A 27 7.05 -0.44 -1.19
C ASP A 27 5.59 0.05 -1.27
N LEU A 28 4.72 -0.44 -0.38
CA LEU A 28 3.36 0.03 -0.25
C LEU A 28 3.27 1.42 0.42
N GLY A 29 4.35 1.87 1.08
CA GLY A 29 4.39 3.16 1.77
C GLY A 29 3.72 3.15 3.15
N ILE A 30 3.52 1.98 3.76
CA ILE A 30 3.00 1.83 5.13
C ILE A 30 4.07 2.22 6.16
N ILE A 31 5.33 1.83 5.94
CA ILE A 31 6.45 2.27 6.77
C ILE A 31 6.83 3.69 6.35
N ARG A 32 6.75 4.64 7.29
CA ARG A 32 6.95 6.06 7.00
C ARG A 32 8.30 6.60 7.46
N GLU A 33 8.71 6.19 8.65
CA GLU A 33 9.94 6.68 9.25
C GLU A 33 10.57 5.57 10.11
N VAL A 34 11.90 5.61 10.19
CA VAL A 34 12.70 4.82 11.10
C VAL A 34 13.71 5.77 11.74
N PHE A 35 13.66 5.95 13.04
CA PHE A 35 14.54 6.86 13.77
C PHE A 35 14.86 6.33 15.17
N TYR A 36 15.96 6.81 15.74
CA TYR A 36 16.40 6.45 17.08
C TYR A 36 16.17 7.62 18.03
N ALA A 37 15.42 7.40 19.11
CA ALA A 37 15.15 8.38 20.15
C ALA A 37 14.96 7.69 21.52
N ASP A 38 15.33 8.36 22.58
CA ASP A 38 15.13 7.92 23.98
C ASP A 38 15.63 6.51 24.30
N GLY A 39 16.68 6.06 23.58
CA GLY A 39 17.27 4.72 23.76
C GLY A 39 16.56 3.61 22.96
N PHE A 40 15.60 3.92 22.11
CA PHE A 40 14.80 2.97 21.34
C PHE A 40 14.79 3.31 19.85
N TRP A 41 14.60 2.28 19.03
CA TRP A 41 14.23 2.45 17.64
C TRP A 41 12.73 2.66 17.51
N HIS A 42 12.33 3.70 16.81
CA HIS A 42 10.95 4.03 16.52
C HIS A 42 10.67 3.76 15.03
N ILE A 43 9.53 3.13 14.76
CA ILE A 43 9.07 2.86 13.39
C ILE A 43 7.66 3.42 13.27
N ALA A 44 7.51 4.44 12.43
CA ALA A 44 6.22 5.03 12.14
C ALA A 44 5.49 4.22 11.06
N VAL A 45 4.27 3.79 11.38
CA VAL A 45 3.42 2.94 10.54
C VAL A 45 2.12 3.68 10.25
N THR A 46 1.79 3.86 8.97
CA THR A 46 0.51 4.46 8.54
C THR A 46 -0.26 3.44 7.72
N PRO A 47 -1.36 2.88 8.25
CA PRO A 47 -2.20 1.94 7.51
C PRO A 47 -2.87 2.64 6.31
N THR A 48 -3.22 1.89 5.27
CA THR A 48 -3.88 2.41 4.07
C THR A 48 -5.24 3.04 4.36
N TYR A 49 -5.89 2.65 5.46
CA TYR A 49 -7.08 3.31 6.00
C TYR A 49 -7.18 3.01 7.52
N SER A 50 -7.86 3.89 8.26
CA SER A 50 -7.86 3.87 9.74
C SER A 50 -8.49 2.62 10.37
N GLY A 51 -9.35 1.91 9.64
CA GLY A 51 -10.04 0.69 10.09
C GLY A 51 -9.46 -0.60 9.51
N CYS A 52 -8.21 -0.60 9.03
CA CYS A 52 -7.60 -1.78 8.40
C CYS A 52 -7.54 -2.97 9.38
N PRO A 53 -8.21 -4.09 9.11
CA PRO A 53 -8.17 -5.27 9.98
C PRO A 53 -6.79 -5.93 10.00
N ALA A 54 -5.99 -5.75 8.94
CA ALA A 54 -4.64 -6.29 8.84
C ALA A 54 -3.61 -5.53 9.70
N THR A 55 -3.97 -4.40 10.32
CA THR A 55 -3.00 -3.55 11.06
C THR A 55 -2.29 -4.32 12.17
N GLN A 56 -2.99 -5.17 12.91
CA GLN A 56 -2.39 -5.97 13.97
C GLN A 56 -1.38 -6.97 13.39
N THR A 57 -1.75 -7.69 12.34
CA THR A 57 -0.86 -8.64 11.65
C THR A 57 0.38 -7.93 11.11
N ILE A 58 0.22 -6.75 10.51
CA ILE A 58 1.34 -5.93 10.04
C ILE A 58 2.31 -5.59 11.18
N GLU A 59 1.78 -5.16 12.33
CA GLU A 59 2.61 -4.83 13.49
C GLU A 59 3.32 -6.07 14.07
N GLU A 60 2.66 -7.23 14.09
CA GLU A 60 3.24 -8.50 14.51
C GLU A 60 4.36 -8.95 13.55
N ASP A 61 4.15 -8.87 12.24
CA ASP A 61 5.14 -9.23 11.23
C ASP A 61 6.37 -8.32 11.29
N ILE A 62 6.18 -7.00 11.49
CA ILE A 62 7.28 -6.05 11.71
C ILE A 62 8.10 -6.47 12.94
N ARG A 63 7.44 -6.75 14.08
CA ARG A 63 8.12 -7.16 15.31
C ARG A 63 8.86 -8.48 15.13
N ALA A 64 8.23 -9.47 14.51
CA ALA A 64 8.85 -10.77 14.24
C ALA A 64 10.09 -10.63 13.35
N LYS A 65 10.03 -9.81 12.31
CA LYS A 65 11.16 -9.54 11.42
C LYS A 65 12.33 -8.90 12.18
N LEU A 66 12.06 -7.89 12.99
CA LEU A 66 13.10 -7.18 13.75
C LEU A 66 13.68 -8.05 14.87
N HIS A 67 12.86 -8.84 15.56
CA HIS A 67 13.28 -9.82 16.55
C HIS A 67 14.27 -10.84 15.95
N ALA A 68 13.99 -11.33 14.75
CA ALA A 68 14.89 -12.24 14.02
C ALA A 68 16.29 -11.65 13.76
N HIS A 69 16.40 -10.32 13.78
CA HIS A 69 17.67 -9.59 13.69
C HIS A 69 18.21 -9.12 15.05
N GLY A 70 17.66 -9.64 16.17
CA GLY A 70 18.08 -9.32 17.53
C GLY A 70 17.63 -7.96 18.04
N MET A 71 16.55 -7.41 17.47
CA MET A 71 15.99 -6.13 17.88
C MET A 71 14.67 -6.34 18.62
N ASP A 72 14.72 -6.44 19.95
CA ASP A 72 13.56 -6.67 20.80
C ASP A 72 12.92 -5.36 21.30
N ALA A 73 13.74 -4.33 21.49
CA ALA A 73 13.31 -3.04 22.02
C ALA A 73 12.99 -2.04 20.92
N VAL A 74 11.83 -2.23 20.27
CA VAL A 74 11.35 -1.38 19.18
C VAL A 74 9.97 -0.81 19.51
N ILE A 75 9.79 0.47 19.27
CA ILE A 75 8.51 1.18 19.44
C ILE A 75 7.86 1.35 18.06
N LEU A 76 6.66 0.77 17.89
CA LEU A 76 5.84 1.00 16.70
C LEU A 76 4.87 2.16 16.98
N GLU A 77 4.95 3.19 16.15
CA GLU A 77 4.10 4.37 16.23
C GLU A 77 3.05 4.31 15.11
N ARG A 78 1.80 4.05 15.48
CA ARG A 78 0.70 4.14 14.51
C ARG A 78 0.36 5.59 14.25
N ARG A 79 0.56 6.05 13.01
CA ARG A 79 0.24 7.40 12.58
C ARG A 79 -0.93 7.38 11.61
N ILE A 80 -1.98 8.13 11.92
CA ILE A 80 -3.17 8.30 11.06
C ILE A 80 -3.22 9.69 10.41
N SER A 81 -2.31 10.57 10.78
CA SER A 81 -2.16 11.93 10.23
C SER A 81 -0.69 12.19 9.87
N PRO A 82 -0.40 12.60 8.62
CA PRO A 82 -1.32 12.63 7.48
C PRO A 82 -1.85 11.24 7.12
N PRO A 83 -3.04 11.13 6.53
CA PRO A 83 -3.57 9.84 6.08
C PRO A 83 -2.68 9.27 4.97
N TRP A 84 -2.70 7.94 4.82
CA TRP A 84 -1.97 7.26 3.77
C TRP A 84 -2.38 7.79 2.38
N SER A 85 -1.40 7.92 1.50
CA SER A 85 -1.60 8.35 0.11
C SER A 85 -1.01 7.32 -0.85
N SER A 86 -1.71 7.06 -1.94
CA SER A 86 -1.21 6.21 -3.03
C SER A 86 0.06 6.76 -3.69
N ASP A 87 0.38 8.04 -3.48
CA ASP A 87 1.64 8.64 -3.95
C ASP A 87 2.87 8.14 -3.16
N TRP A 88 2.65 7.53 -2.01
CA TRP A 88 3.71 6.92 -1.21
C TRP A 88 4.11 5.52 -1.69
N MET A 89 3.29 4.95 -2.58
CA MET A 89 3.57 3.66 -3.19
C MET A 89 4.72 3.79 -4.19
N SER A 90 5.71 2.88 -4.10
CA SER A 90 6.83 2.84 -5.04
C SER A 90 6.38 2.44 -6.46
N ALA A 91 7.18 2.77 -7.47
CA ALA A 91 6.96 2.28 -8.83
C ALA A 91 6.98 0.75 -8.87
N LYS A 92 7.91 0.13 -8.14
CA LYS A 92 8.01 -1.34 -7.99
C LYS A 92 6.72 -1.96 -7.45
N ALA A 93 6.06 -1.32 -6.47
CA ALA A 93 4.78 -1.79 -5.94
C ALA A 93 3.67 -1.71 -6.99
N ARG A 94 3.62 -0.64 -7.79
CA ARG A 94 2.64 -0.49 -8.87
C ARG A 94 2.81 -1.56 -9.94
N ASP A 95 4.04 -1.84 -10.34
CA ASP A 95 4.35 -2.90 -11.31
C ASP A 95 4.01 -4.29 -10.74
N ALA A 96 4.29 -4.53 -9.45
CA ALA A 96 3.94 -5.78 -8.77
C ALA A 96 2.42 -5.99 -8.72
N LEU A 97 1.61 -4.93 -8.44
CA LEU A 97 0.15 -4.99 -8.52
C LEU A 97 -0.31 -5.41 -9.91
N LEU A 98 0.17 -4.72 -10.97
CA LEU A 98 -0.20 -5.03 -12.35
C LEU A 98 0.12 -6.49 -12.71
N ASN A 99 1.31 -6.95 -12.38
CA ASN A 99 1.74 -8.34 -12.66
C ASN A 99 0.94 -9.36 -11.85
N TYR A 100 0.40 -8.98 -10.72
CA TYR A 100 -0.46 -9.82 -9.88
C TYR A 100 -1.94 -9.79 -10.32
N GLY A 101 -2.28 -8.95 -11.30
CA GLY A 101 -3.66 -8.82 -11.81
C GLY A 101 -4.52 -7.82 -11.04
N ILE A 102 -3.91 -6.94 -10.25
CA ILE A 102 -4.58 -5.85 -9.55
C ILE A 102 -4.26 -4.53 -10.24
N ALA A 103 -5.27 -3.78 -10.65
CA ALA A 103 -5.05 -2.45 -11.21
C ALA A 103 -4.57 -1.49 -10.12
N PRO A 104 -3.39 -0.84 -10.28
CA PRO A 104 -2.89 0.12 -9.30
C PRO A 104 -3.71 1.41 -9.30
N PRO A 105 -3.68 2.20 -8.20
CA PRO A 105 -4.31 3.50 -8.16
C PRO A 105 -3.65 4.45 -9.18
N PRO A 106 -4.41 5.38 -9.78
CA PRO A 106 -3.83 6.40 -10.63
C PRO A 106 -2.87 7.27 -9.80
N SER A 107 -1.79 7.75 -10.44
CA SER A 107 -0.91 8.73 -9.81
C SER A 107 -1.64 10.07 -9.67
N THR A 108 -1.64 10.67 -8.47
CA THR A 108 -2.32 11.96 -8.23
C THR A 108 -1.58 13.13 -8.88
N HIS A 109 -0.32 12.94 -9.31
CA HIS A 109 0.49 13.96 -9.99
C HIS A 109 -0.02 14.35 -11.40
N SER A 110 -1.01 13.68 -11.96
CA SER A 110 -1.50 13.94 -13.33
C SER A 110 -2.53 15.06 -13.47
N GLY A 111 -2.72 15.94 -12.47
CA GLY A 111 -3.68 17.04 -12.64
C GLY A 111 -3.54 18.20 -11.67
N LYS A 112 -3.07 19.34 -12.19
CA LYS A 112 -2.99 20.64 -11.50
C LYS A 112 -4.36 21.33 -11.26
N SER A 113 -5.49 20.61 -11.38
CA SER A 113 -6.81 21.20 -11.16
C SER A 113 -7.29 20.99 -9.73
N PRO A 114 -7.85 22.00 -9.06
CA PRO A 114 -8.44 21.86 -7.73
C PRO A 114 -9.52 20.77 -7.73
N ILE A 115 -9.52 19.95 -6.67
CA ILE A 115 -10.39 18.76 -6.53
C ILE A 115 -11.88 19.06 -6.74
N TRP A 116 -12.34 20.24 -6.35
CA TRP A 116 -13.73 20.69 -6.47
C TRP A 116 -14.18 21.12 -7.88
N LEU A 117 -13.22 21.22 -8.84
CA LEU A 117 -13.50 21.49 -10.25
C LEU A 117 -13.40 20.23 -11.13
N ARG A 118 -13.06 19.08 -10.56
CA ARG A 118 -13.02 17.83 -11.33
C ARG A 118 -14.44 17.28 -11.45
N PRO A 119 -14.96 17.08 -12.66
CA PRO A 119 -16.17 16.28 -12.81
C PRO A 119 -15.90 14.91 -12.18
N VAL A 120 -16.86 14.37 -11.44
CA VAL A 120 -16.84 13.02 -10.87
C VAL A 120 -16.99 12.00 -12.01
N GLN A 121 -16.19 12.13 -13.05
CA GLN A 121 -15.97 11.06 -14.00
C GLN A 121 -15.06 10.06 -13.29
N GLN A 122 -15.60 8.89 -12.98
CA GLN A 122 -14.78 7.77 -12.56
C GLN A 122 -13.76 7.56 -13.67
N ALA A 123 -12.50 7.92 -13.40
CA ALA A 123 -11.43 7.67 -14.36
C ALA A 123 -11.49 6.18 -14.71
N ALA A 124 -11.55 5.87 -15.99
CA ALA A 124 -11.56 4.49 -16.44
C ALA A 124 -10.28 3.81 -15.90
N ILE A 125 -10.46 2.70 -15.21
CA ILE A 125 -9.35 1.92 -14.66
C ILE A 125 -8.92 0.94 -15.75
N ALA A 126 -7.66 1.02 -16.18
CA ALA A 126 -7.14 0.10 -17.19
C ALA A 126 -7.15 -1.34 -16.69
N CYS A 127 -7.62 -2.25 -17.54
CA CYS A 127 -7.59 -3.68 -17.26
C CYS A 127 -6.14 -4.17 -17.12
N PRO A 128 -5.74 -4.81 -16.01
CA PRO A 128 -4.38 -5.31 -15.83
C PRO A 128 -4.04 -6.48 -16.77
N HIS A 129 -5.04 -7.13 -17.35
CA HIS A 129 -4.85 -8.30 -18.23
C HIS A 129 -4.64 -7.92 -19.71
N CYS A 130 -5.39 -6.94 -20.22
CA CYS A 130 -5.33 -6.56 -21.64
C CYS A 130 -5.05 -5.08 -21.91
N GLY A 131 -4.96 -4.25 -20.88
CA GLY A 131 -4.69 -2.80 -20.98
C GLY A 131 -5.90 -1.96 -21.43
N SER A 132 -7.07 -2.55 -21.71
CA SER A 132 -8.24 -1.83 -22.17
C SER A 132 -8.76 -0.84 -21.10
N GLN A 133 -9.21 0.32 -21.57
CA GLN A 133 -9.92 1.32 -20.75
C GLN A 133 -11.44 1.06 -20.68
N HIS A 134 -11.93 0.10 -21.45
CA HIS A 134 -13.35 -0.25 -21.50
C HIS A 134 -13.68 -1.21 -20.35
N THR A 135 -13.84 -0.63 -19.16
CA THR A 135 -14.02 -1.36 -17.91
C THR A 135 -15.18 -0.80 -17.11
N GLU A 136 -15.83 -1.63 -16.33
CA GLU A 136 -16.91 -1.24 -15.44
C GLU A 136 -16.68 -1.70 -14.01
N LYS A 137 -17.11 -0.89 -13.04
CA LYS A 137 -17.06 -1.25 -11.63
C LYS A 137 -18.24 -2.16 -11.28
N ILE A 138 -17.94 -3.34 -10.74
CA ILE A 138 -18.95 -4.28 -10.25
C ILE A 138 -19.32 -3.98 -8.79
N SER A 139 -18.31 -3.71 -7.94
CA SER A 139 -18.50 -3.47 -6.52
C SER A 139 -17.49 -2.46 -5.98
N GLN A 140 -17.95 -1.63 -5.05
CA GLN A 140 -17.08 -0.69 -4.33
C GLN A 140 -16.07 -1.38 -3.41
N PHE A 141 -16.37 -2.60 -2.97
CA PHE A 141 -15.51 -3.42 -2.12
C PHE A 141 -15.15 -4.71 -2.83
N GLY A 142 -13.85 -5.06 -2.79
CA GLY A 142 -13.28 -6.29 -3.30
C GLY A 142 -13.10 -7.33 -2.19
N SER A 143 -12.07 -8.15 -2.30
CA SER A 143 -11.66 -9.12 -1.26
C SER A 143 -11.29 -8.43 0.05
N THR A 144 -10.86 -7.18 -0.02
CA THR A 144 -10.55 -6.32 1.13
C THR A 144 -11.13 -4.92 0.92
N PRO A 145 -11.37 -4.12 1.99
CA PRO A 145 -11.93 -2.77 1.86
C PRO A 145 -11.08 -1.79 1.06
N CYS A 146 -9.75 -1.99 0.98
CA CYS A 146 -8.83 -1.18 0.17
C CYS A 146 -8.91 -1.46 -1.33
N LYS A 147 -9.66 -2.49 -1.76
CA LYS A 147 -9.84 -2.88 -3.15
C LYS A 147 -11.30 -2.76 -3.58
N SER A 148 -11.53 -2.62 -4.89
CA SER A 148 -12.84 -2.65 -5.54
C SER A 148 -12.82 -3.65 -6.69
N ASN A 149 -13.98 -4.27 -6.99
CA ASN A 149 -14.11 -5.22 -8.08
C ASN A 149 -14.55 -4.54 -9.37
N TRP A 150 -13.90 -4.93 -10.45
CA TRP A 150 -14.11 -4.44 -11.79
C TRP A 150 -14.21 -5.58 -12.80
N ARG A 151 -14.74 -5.30 -13.97
CA ARG A 151 -14.75 -6.21 -15.13
C ARG A 151 -14.28 -5.46 -16.37
N CYS A 152 -13.45 -6.08 -17.16
CA CYS A 152 -13.12 -5.62 -18.50
C CYS A 152 -14.26 -6.02 -19.46
N LEU A 153 -14.70 -5.08 -20.30
CA LEU A 153 -15.76 -5.34 -21.30
C LEU A 153 -15.18 -5.86 -22.63
N ASP A 154 -13.84 -5.81 -22.80
CA ASP A 154 -13.19 -6.31 -24.00
C ASP A 154 -12.70 -7.75 -23.83
N CYS A 155 -11.90 -8.04 -22.79
CA CYS A 155 -11.42 -9.41 -22.53
C CYS A 155 -12.33 -10.22 -21.60
N LEU A 156 -13.35 -9.58 -21.01
CA LEU A 156 -14.35 -10.15 -20.10
C LEU A 156 -13.80 -10.65 -18.75
N GLU A 157 -12.51 -10.46 -18.48
CA GLU A 157 -11.89 -10.86 -17.21
C GLU A 157 -12.28 -9.92 -16.07
N PRO A 158 -12.64 -10.47 -14.90
CA PRO A 158 -12.77 -9.70 -13.68
C PRO A 158 -11.39 -9.37 -13.11
N PHE A 159 -11.28 -8.24 -12.42
CA PHE A 159 -10.05 -7.84 -11.73
C PHE A 159 -10.35 -6.96 -10.53
N GLU A 160 -9.39 -6.88 -9.61
CA GLU A 160 -9.45 -5.93 -8.50
C GLU A 160 -8.68 -4.64 -8.83
N HIS A 161 -9.13 -3.54 -8.28
CA HIS A 161 -8.45 -2.25 -8.34
C HIS A 161 -8.13 -1.79 -6.92
N PHE A 162 -6.86 -1.47 -6.66
CA PHE A 162 -6.43 -0.87 -5.41
C PHE A 162 -6.86 0.59 -5.36
N LYS A 163 -7.69 0.95 -4.39
CA LYS A 163 -8.29 2.28 -4.31
C LYS A 163 -7.31 3.32 -3.76
N CYS A 164 -7.38 4.56 -4.28
CA CYS A 164 -6.94 5.73 -3.54
C CYS A 164 -7.94 5.98 -2.41
N ILE A 165 -7.47 6.05 -1.20
CA ILE A 165 -8.28 6.36 -0.02
C ILE A 165 -7.80 7.70 0.54
#